data_f1d0cb058533f32be873466f29a3fde7
#
_entry.id   f1d0cb058533f32be873466f29a3fde7
#
_cell.length_a   1.000
_cell.length_b   1.000
_cell.length_c   1.000
_cell.angle_alpha   90.00
_cell.angle_beta   90.00
_cell.angle_gamma   90.00
#
_symmetry.space_group_name_H-M   'P 1'
#
loop_
_entity.id
_entity.type
_entity.pdbx_description
1 polymer ?
#
loop_
_entity_poly.entity_id
_entity_poly.type
_entity_poly.pdbx_seq_one_letter_code
_entity_poly.pdbx_strand_id
1 'polypeptide(L)'
;MSKRTAEANRAVKEAWERERLLVLEGKGTRNWTEEQQRSIIDLGKAYGDDGKAFEGHHMKSAEKYPKFQGDANNIQFLTRDEHRLAHGGNFRNPTNGRYDPERHSTQVFGEEPCKPCAVIPLSNPVAAEGFSCDLSIQPAVSSKTEMSEVPTNLESLGNDCRADPPRLSSNLSRYHRSPGLVPAISKRRYRE
;
A
#
# COMPACT_ATOMS: atom_id res chain seq x y z
N MET A 1 16.23 -1.89 14.24
CA MET A 1 15.95 -1.06 13.06
C MET A 1 16.10 0.41 13.46
N SER A 2 16.77 1.24 12.67
CA SER A 2 16.91 2.67 13.00
C SER A 2 15.56 3.39 12.87
N LYS A 3 15.36 4.47 13.64
CA LYS A 3 14.15 5.30 13.57
C LYS A 3 13.91 5.81 12.13
N ARG A 4 14.98 6.25 11.44
CA ARG A 4 14.93 6.68 10.04
C ARG A 4 14.40 5.59 9.10
N THR A 5 14.89 4.37 9.24
CA THR A 5 14.43 3.23 8.42
C THR A 5 12.98 2.89 8.70
N ALA A 6 12.53 2.98 9.96
CA ALA A 6 11.14 2.69 10.33
C ALA A 6 10.16 3.71 9.70
N GLU A 7 10.50 5.00 9.73
CA GLU A 7 9.68 6.05 9.10
C GLU A 7 9.62 5.91 7.58
N ALA A 8 10.75 5.63 6.92
CA ALA A 8 10.80 5.41 5.49
C ALA A 8 9.96 4.21 5.06
N ASN A 9 10.03 3.09 5.80
CA ASN A 9 9.22 1.90 5.52
C ASN A 9 7.72 2.16 5.75
N ARG A 10 7.37 2.96 6.76
CA ARG A 10 5.99 3.37 7.00
C ARG A 10 5.44 4.17 5.82
N ALA A 11 6.20 5.15 5.29
CA ALA A 11 5.78 5.92 4.12
C ALA A 11 5.49 5.05 2.90
N VAL A 12 6.34 4.05 2.64
CA VAL A 12 6.12 3.09 1.55
C VAL A 12 4.86 2.26 1.77
N LYS A 13 4.62 1.82 3.02
CA LYS A 13 3.41 1.05 3.35
C LYS A 13 2.15 1.90 3.16
N GLU A 14 2.13 3.12 3.68
CA GLU A 14 1.02 4.06 3.53
C GLU A 14 0.76 4.42 2.05
N ALA A 15 1.83 4.54 1.24
CA ALA A 15 1.69 4.77 -0.20
C ALA A 15 1.01 3.57 -0.90
N TRP A 16 1.37 2.31 -0.57
CA TRP A 16 0.71 1.12 -1.11
C TRP A 16 -0.76 1.01 -0.67
N GLU A 17 -1.09 1.34 0.58
CA GLU A 17 -2.47 1.36 1.07
C GLU A 17 -3.32 2.36 0.27
N ARG A 18 -2.77 3.56 0.01
CA ARG A 18 -3.42 4.57 -0.83
C ARG A 18 -3.55 4.11 -2.28
N GLU A 19 -2.51 3.50 -2.85
CA GLU A 19 -2.56 2.97 -4.21
C GLU A 19 -3.66 1.91 -4.38
N ARG A 20 -3.80 1.04 -3.38
CA ARG A 20 -4.87 0.05 -3.35
C ARG A 20 -6.27 0.68 -3.42
N LEU A 21 -6.50 1.76 -2.68
CA LEU A 21 -7.78 2.48 -2.73
C LEU A 21 -8.00 3.11 -4.09
N LEU A 22 -6.98 3.69 -4.71
CA LEU A 22 -7.06 4.24 -6.06
C LEU A 22 -7.41 3.16 -7.09
N VAL A 23 -6.78 1.99 -7.01
CA VAL A 23 -7.05 0.86 -7.92
C VAL A 23 -8.50 0.38 -7.79
N LEU A 24 -9.05 0.32 -6.59
CA LEU A 24 -10.47 0.01 -6.36
C LEU A 24 -11.42 1.04 -7.00
N GLU A 25 -10.97 2.30 -7.17
CA GLU A 25 -11.69 3.36 -7.87
C GLU A 25 -11.41 3.39 -9.38
N GLY A 26 -10.65 2.43 -9.93
CA GLY A 26 -10.25 2.42 -11.34
C GLY A 26 -9.17 3.45 -11.69
N LYS A 27 -8.39 3.89 -10.71
CA LYS A 27 -7.33 4.88 -10.82
C LYS A 27 -6.00 4.31 -10.31
N GLY A 28 -4.90 5.03 -10.56
CA GLY A 28 -3.59 4.67 -10.02
C GLY A 28 -2.58 5.80 -10.18
N THR A 29 -1.44 5.70 -9.52
CA THR A 29 -0.29 6.59 -9.76
C THR A 29 0.56 6.12 -10.94
N ARG A 30 0.23 4.95 -11.49
CA ARG A 30 0.81 4.30 -12.66
C ARG A 30 -0.31 3.55 -13.40
N ASN A 31 -0.17 3.36 -14.71
CA ASN A 31 -1.13 2.53 -15.47
C ASN A 31 -0.82 1.04 -15.21
N TRP A 32 -1.44 0.50 -14.17
CA TRP A 32 -1.27 -0.89 -13.75
C TRP A 32 -1.98 -1.85 -14.70
N THR A 33 -1.34 -2.96 -15.06
CA THR A 33 -2.01 -4.06 -15.78
C THR A 33 -3.08 -4.71 -14.88
N GLU A 34 -4.03 -5.44 -15.44
CA GLU A 34 -5.07 -6.14 -14.67
C GLU A 34 -4.48 -7.09 -13.61
N GLU A 35 -3.39 -7.79 -13.94
CA GLU A 35 -2.70 -8.69 -13.00
C GLU A 35 -2.05 -7.92 -11.85
N GLN A 36 -1.44 -6.77 -12.17
CA GLN A 36 -0.85 -5.88 -11.17
C GLN A 36 -1.92 -5.27 -10.26
N GLN A 37 -3.07 -4.88 -10.82
CA GLN A 37 -4.20 -4.37 -10.06
C GLN A 37 -4.74 -5.42 -9.07
N ARG A 38 -4.97 -6.67 -9.53
CA ARG A 38 -5.37 -7.78 -8.66
C ARG A 38 -4.34 -8.01 -7.56
N SER A 39 -3.07 -8.00 -7.91
CA SER A 39 -1.97 -8.14 -6.94
C SER A 39 -1.94 -7.01 -5.90
N ILE A 40 -2.20 -5.77 -6.31
CA ILE A 40 -2.32 -4.63 -5.38
C ILE A 40 -3.51 -4.83 -4.43
N ILE A 41 -4.65 -5.29 -4.96
CA ILE A 41 -5.88 -5.52 -4.17
C ILE A 41 -5.67 -6.64 -3.15
N ASP A 42 -5.10 -7.76 -3.57
CA ASP A 42 -5.02 -8.99 -2.77
C ASP A 42 -3.79 -9.02 -1.85
N LEU A 43 -2.64 -8.58 -2.37
CA LEU A 43 -1.34 -8.70 -1.70
C LEU A 43 -0.78 -7.34 -1.20
N GLY A 44 -1.44 -6.23 -1.57
CA GLY A 44 -1.01 -4.89 -1.19
C GLY A 44 0.21 -4.35 -1.95
N LYS A 45 0.60 -4.97 -3.09
CA LYS A 45 1.70 -4.49 -3.95
C LYS A 45 1.57 -5.07 -5.36
N ALA A 46 2.12 -4.34 -6.35
CA ALA A 46 2.30 -4.87 -7.70
C ALA A 46 3.58 -5.68 -7.85
N TYR A 47 3.57 -6.61 -8.79
CA TYR A 47 4.75 -7.37 -9.21
C TYR A 47 4.97 -7.16 -10.71
N GLY A 48 6.24 -7.11 -11.11
CA GLY A 48 6.64 -7.05 -12.51
C GLY A 48 6.64 -8.43 -13.18
N ASP A 49 6.86 -8.46 -14.49
CA ASP A 49 6.93 -9.69 -15.29
C ASP A 49 8.07 -10.62 -14.85
N ASP A 50 9.09 -10.05 -14.19
CA ASP A 50 10.20 -10.79 -13.58
C ASP A 50 9.86 -11.42 -12.20
N GLY A 51 8.61 -11.30 -11.77
CA GLY A 51 8.11 -11.79 -10.48
C GLY A 51 8.58 -10.98 -9.27
N LYS A 52 9.29 -9.86 -9.48
CA LYS A 52 9.71 -9.00 -8.37
C LYS A 52 8.68 -7.92 -8.08
N ALA A 53 8.53 -7.61 -6.80
CA ALA A 53 7.66 -6.51 -6.39
C ALA A 53 8.21 -5.17 -6.85
N PHE A 54 7.31 -4.25 -7.25
CA PHE A 54 7.65 -2.86 -7.42
C PHE A 54 8.20 -2.28 -6.12
N GLU A 55 9.22 -1.45 -6.24
CA GLU A 55 9.92 -0.83 -5.11
C GLU A 55 9.37 0.59 -4.88
N GLY A 56 9.16 0.95 -3.61
CA GLY A 56 8.81 2.32 -3.23
C GLY A 56 10.05 3.21 -3.23
N HIS A 57 10.20 4.00 -4.27
CA HIS A 57 11.29 4.96 -4.44
C HIS A 57 10.97 6.28 -3.73
N HIS A 58 11.86 6.75 -2.84
CA HIS A 58 11.75 8.09 -2.27
C HIS A 58 12.26 9.12 -3.30
N MET A 59 11.36 9.89 -3.88
CA MET A 59 11.68 10.93 -4.88
C MET A 59 12.66 11.96 -4.33
N LYS A 60 12.51 12.38 -3.07
CA LYS A 60 13.53 13.05 -2.28
C LYS A 60 14.16 12.03 -1.32
N SER A 61 15.42 11.68 -1.56
CA SER A 61 16.09 10.61 -0.80
C SER A 61 16.07 10.88 0.71
N ALA A 62 15.74 9.86 1.50
CA ALA A 62 15.63 9.95 2.96
C ALA A 62 16.95 10.36 3.63
N GLU A 63 18.10 10.13 3.00
CA GLU A 63 19.39 10.54 3.52
C GLU A 63 19.61 12.04 3.44
N LYS A 64 19.36 12.64 2.27
CA LYS A 64 19.60 14.06 2.02
C LYS A 64 18.43 14.93 2.51
N TYR A 65 17.22 14.38 2.51
CA TYR A 65 15.98 15.09 2.85
C TYR A 65 15.20 14.38 3.95
N PRO A 66 15.76 14.25 5.18
CA PRO A 66 15.16 13.44 6.26
C PRO A 66 13.77 13.91 6.68
N LYS A 67 13.42 15.16 6.46
CA LYS A 67 12.08 15.70 6.76
C LYS A 67 10.96 15.09 5.90
N PHE A 68 11.30 14.53 4.74
CA PHE A 68 10.34 13.90 3.82
C PHE A 68 10.37 12.37 3.84
N GLN A 69 11.19 11.75 4.69
CA GLN A 69 11.34 10.29 4.68
C GLN A 69 10.08 9.53 5.09
N GLY A 70 9.24 10.12 5.95
CA GLY A 70 7.98 9.56 6.43
C GLY A 70 6.74 10.01 5.63
N ASP A 71 6.93 10.73 4.52
CA ASP A 71 5.84 11.26 3.71
C ASP A 71 5.49 10.29 2.57
N ALA A 72 4.29 9.75 2.58
CA ALA A 72 3.79 8.87 1.52
C ALA A 72 3.65 9.59 0.16
N ASN A 73 3.54 10.94 0.13
CA ASN A 73 3.57 11.70 -1.12
C ASN A 73 4.95 11.73 -1.77
N ASN A 74 5.99 11.40 -1.02
CA ASN A 74 7.37 11.29 -1.51
C ASN A 74 7.68 9.94 -2.14
N ILE A 75 6.70 9.06 -2.30
CA ILE A 75 6.91 7.71 -2.81
C ILE A 75 6.42 7.62 -4.25
N GLN A 76 7.28 7.05 -5.11
CA GLN A 76 6.99 6.63 -6.47
C GLN A 76 7.23 5.12 -6.59
N PHE A 77 6.34 4.39 -7.27
CA PHE A 77 6.51 2.95 -7.50
C PHE A 77 7.27 2.70 -8.78
N LEU A 78 8.40 2.01 -8.68
CA LEU A 78 9.31 1.72 -9.79
C LEU A 78 9.68 0.23 -9.78
N THR A 79 9.94 -0.32 -10.96
CA THR A 79 10.65 -1.61 -11.05
C THR A 79 12.06 -1.43 -10.51
N ARG A 80 12.75 -2.54 -10.21
CA ARG A 80 14.12 -2.47 -9.70
C ARG A 80 15.08 -1.78 -10.66
N ASP A 81 14.91 -1.99 -11.96
CA ASP A 81 15.78 -1.37 -12.99
C ASP A 81 15.48 0.13 -13.13
N GLU A 82 14.19 0.51 -13.18
CA GLU A 82 13.78 1.92 -13.16
C GLU A 82 14.29 2.64 -11.89
N HIS A 83 14.20 1.98 -10.73
CA HIS A 83 14.69 2.53 -9.46
C HIS A 83 16.21 2.76 -9.49
N ARG A 84 16.97 1.82 -10.06
CA ARG A 84 18.40 2.01 -10.26
C ARG A 84 18.70 3.18 -11.20
N LEU A 85 17.94 3.34 -12.29
CA LEU A 85 18.08 4.45 -13.23
C LEU A 85 17.69 5.78 -12.57
N ALA A 86 16.63 5.83 -11.76
CA ALA A 86 16.26 7.00 -10.97
C ALA A 86 17.40 7.49 -10.05
N HIS A 87 18.26 6.59 -9.60
CA HIS A 87 19.48 6.87 -8.86
C HIS A 87 20.73 7.09 -9.75
N GLY A 88 20.55 7.27 -11.06
CA GLY A 88 21.69 7.44 -11.99
C GLY A 88 22.62 6.22 -12.04
N GLY A 89 22.06 5.02 -11.92
CA GLY A 89 22.77 3.75 -11.98
C GLY A 89 23.35 3.24 -10.65
N ASN A 90 23.34 4.05 -9.59
CA ASN A 90 23.87 3.68 -8.27
C ASN A 90 22.90 4.09 -7.16
N PHE A 91 22.34 3.13 -6.43
CA PHE A 91 21.39 3.35 -5.31
C PHE A 91 21.92 4.25 -4.17
N ARG A 92 23.23 4.50 -4.11
CA ARG A 92 23.82 5.42 -3.13
C ARG A 92 23.70 6.88 -3.54
N ASN A 93 23.41 7.16 -4.82
CA ASN A 93 23.23 8.54 -5.26
C ASN A 93 21.95 9.11 -4.64
N PRO A 94 22.00 10.33 -4.07
CA PRO A 94 20.81 10.99 -3.57
C PRO A 94 19.90 11.41 -4.72
N THR A 95 18.60 11.35 -4.51
CA THR A 95 17.57 11.77 -5.48
C THR A 95 16.83 13.00 -5.00
N ASN A 96 16.33 13.81 -5.94
CA ASN A 96 15.50 14.98 -5.68
C ASN A 96 14.59 15.22 -6.89
N GLY A 97 13.67 14.29 -7.17
CA GLY A 97 12.75 14.42 -8.29
C GLY A 97 11.98 13.16 -8.60
N ARG A 98 11.00 13.30 -9.47
CA ARG A 98 10.22 12.19 -10.01
C ARG A 98 10.90 11.64 -11.25
N TYR A 99 11.11 10.34 -11.29
CA TYR A 99 11.63 9.63 -12.45
C TYR A 99 10.51 9.35 -13.46
N ASP A 100 10.79 9.61 -14.73
CA ASP A 100 9.90 9.28 -15.86
C ASP A 100 10.45 8.02 -16.56
N PRO A 101 9.80 6.86 -16.43
CA PRO A 101 10.27 5.62 -17.03
C PRO A 101 10.27 5.63 -18.57
N GLU A 102 9.35 6.38 -19.19
CA GLU A 102 9.24 6.43 -20.65
C GLU A 102 10.35 7.27 -21.28
N ARG A 103 10.70 8.39 -20.62
CA ARG A 103 11.73 9.32 -21.11
C ARG A 103 13.10 9.08 -20.52
N HIS A 104 13.21 8.13 -19.58
CA HIS A 104 14.45 7.88 -18.82
C HIS A 104 15.06 9.15 -18.23
N SER A 105 14.22 10.03 -17.71
CA SER A 105 14.61 11.35 -17.23
C SER A 105 14.04 11.63 -15.84
N THR A 106 14.64 12.56 -15.09
CA THR A 106 14.18 12.95 -13.76
C THR A 106 13.71 14.39 -13.77
N GLN A 107 12.45 14.61 -13.38
CA GLN A 107 11.92 15.94 -13.12
C GLN A 107 12.36 16.38 -11.71
N VAL A 108 13.30 17.31 -11.65
CA VAL A 108 13.87 17.82 -10.40
C VAL A 108 12.89 18.73 -9.67
N PHE A 109 12.76 18.58 -8.35
CA PHE A 109 11.87 19.39 -7.50
C PHE A 109 12.53 20.64 -6.89
N GLY A 110 13.87 20.75 -6.92
CA GLY A 110 14.58 21.82 -6.24
C GLY A 110 14.41 21.77 -4.71
N GLU A 111 14.25 22.94 -4.07
CA GLU A 111 14.03 23.08 -2.62
C GLU A 111 12.55 22.91 -2.20
N GLU A 112 11.63 22.89 -3.16
CA GLU A 112 10.19 22.76 -2.88
C GLU A 112 9.83 21.41 -2.24
N PRO A 113 8.66 21.31 -1.56
CA PRO A 113 8.11 20.05 -1.09
C PRO A 113 7.93 19.05 -2.24
N CYS A 114 7.85 17.75 -1.90
CA CYS A 114 7.55 16.73 -2.86
C CYS A 114 6.18 16.98 -3.51
N LYS A 115 6.14 16.86 -4.84
CA LYS A 115 4.87 16.79 -5.57
C LYS A 115 4.49 15.32 -5.66
N PRO A 116 3.32 14.90 -5.15
CA PRO A 116 2.88 13.52 -5.25
C PRO A 116 2.80 13.09 -6.73
N CYS A 117 2.90 11.80 -7.00
CA CYS A 117 2.64 11.27 -8.33
C CYS A 117 1.22 11.60 -8.77
N ALA A 118 1.05 11.96 -10.04
CA ALA A 118 -0.27 12.24 -10.60
C ALA A 118 -1.13 10.97 -10.55
N VAL A 119 -2.39 11.12 -10.17
CA VAL A 119 -3.38 10.05 -10.25
C VAL A 119 -3.97 10.07 -11.66
N ILE A 120 -3.96 8.91 -12.32
CA ILE A 120 -4.47 8.72 -13.68
C ILE A 120 -5.56 7.65 -13.68
N PRO A 121 -6.53 7.70 -14.61
CA PRO A 121 -7.44 6.59 -14.82
C PRO A 121 -6.66 5.37 -15.34
N LEU A 122 -7.04 4.17 -14.92
CA LEU A 122 -6.48 2.93 -15.43
C LEU A 122 -7.08 2.61 -16.80
N SER A 123 -6.26 2.10 -17.72
CA SER A 123 -6.73 1.76 -19.06
C SER A 123 -7.74 0.60 -19.06
N ASN A 124 -7.51 -0.39 -18.21
CA ASN A 124 -8.38 -1.56 -18.03
C ASN A 124 -8.61 -1.77 -16.53
N PRO A 125 -9.55 -1.03 -15.91
CA PRO A 125 -9.81 -1.20 -14.48
C PRO A 125 -10.44 -2.56 -14.23
N VAL A 126 -9.89 -3.33 -13.27
CA VAL A 126 -10.53 -4.55 -12.80
C VAL A 126 -11.76 -4.16 -12.00
N ALA A 127 -12.93 -4.73 -12.34
CA ALA A 127 -14.12 -4.53 -11.55
C ALA A 127 -13.85 -5.04 -10.14
N ALA A 128 -14.22 -4.28 -9.13
CA ALA A 128 -14.25 -4.74 -7.75
C ALA A 128 -15.36 -5.78 -7.63
N GLU A 129 -15.09 -7.03 -8.01
CA GLU A 129 -16.03 -8.12 -7.85
C GLU A 129 -16.27 -8.32 -6.36
N GLY A 130 -17.40 -7.84 -5.85
CA GLY A 130 -17.85 -8.12 -4.49
C GLY A 130 -18.07 -6.94 -3.55
N PHE A 131 -17.85 -5.69 -3.94
CA PHE A 131 -18.31 -4.54 -3.18
C PHE A 131 -19.57 -3.93 -3.79
N SER A 132 -20.64 -4.75 -3.93
CA SER A 132 -21.98 -4.22 -4.09
C SER A 132 -22.40 -3.64 -2.74
N CYS A 133 -22.08 -2.39 -2.49
CA CYS A 133 -22.80 -1.60 -1.52
C CYS A 133 -24.18 -1.37 -2.11
N ASP A 134 -25.10 -2.29 -1.83
CA ASP A 134 -26.52 -2.09 -2.10
C ASP A 134 -27.03 -0.99 -1.15
N LEU A 135 -26.71 0.25 -1.48
CA LEU A 135 -27.30 1.43 -0.89
C LEU A 135 -28.66 1.70 -1.56
N SER A 136 -29.52 0.69 -1.57
CA SER A 136 -30.93 0.88 -1.78
C SER A 136 -31.53 1.51 -0.51
N ILE A 137 -31.16 2.75 -0.24
CA ILE A 137 -31.95 3.59 0.68
C ILE A 137 -33.23 3.95 -0.09
N GLN A 138 -34.24 3.14 0.09
CA GLN A 138 -35.62 3.53 -0.29
C GLN A 138 -36.00 4.72 0.58
N PRO A 139 -36.48 5.82 0.00
CA PRO A 139 -37.05 6.90 0.80
C PRO A 139 -38.30 6.40 1.51
N ALA A 140 -38.25 6.35 2.82
CA ALA A 140 -39.40 6.08 3.64
C ALA A 140 -40.50 7.12 3.34
N VAL A 141 -41.57 6.68 2.70
CA VAL A 141 -42.78 7.47 2.51
C VAL A 141 -43.34 7.83 3.88
N SER A 142 -43.43 9.11 4.12
CA SER A 142 -44.08 9.73 5.26
C SER A 142 -45.57 9.40 5.25
N SER A 143 -46.02 8.53 6.15
CA SER A 143 -47.43 8.47 6.54
C SER A 143 -47.60 9.07 7.92
N LYS A 144 -48.27 10.22 7.92
CA LYS A 144 -48.84 10.83 9.13
C LYS A 144 -49.92 9.88 9.69
N THR A 145 -49.92 9.61 10.99
CA THR A 145 -51.11 9.39 11.79
C THR A 145 -50.76 9.50 13.28
N GLU A 146 -51.31 10.54 13.86
CA GLU A 146 -52.03 10.69 15.13
C GLU A 146 -51.41 10.24 16.46
N MET A 147 -51.47 11.25 17.32
CA MET A 147 -51.24 11.25 18.75
C MET A 147 -52.22 10.32 19.49
N SER A 148 -51.77 9.52 20.44
CA SER A 148 -52.49 9.19 21.65
C SER A 148 -51.53 8.82 22.79
N GLU A 149 -51.56 9.65 23.80
CA GLU A 149 -51.45 9.46 25.23
C GLU A 149 -50.47 8.48 25.86
N VAL A 150 -49.64 9.08 26.74
CA VAL A 150 -48.77 8.51 27.76
C VAL A 150 -49.60 7.74 28.81
N PRO A 151 -49.09 6.63 29.39
CA PRO A 151 -48.92 6.65 30.83
C PRO A 151 -47.51 6.36 31.31
N THR A 152 -47.09 7.21 32.23
CA THR A 152 -46.00 7.02 33.18
C THR A 152 -46.17 5.73 33.97
N ASN A 153 -45.12 4.89 34.03
CA ASN A 153 -44.80 4.21 35.25
C ASN A 153 -43.30 3.94 35.41
N LEU A 154 -42.85 4.36 36.54
CA LEU A 154 -41.50 4.26 37.09
C LEU A 154 -41.41 2.93 37.81
N GLU A 155 -40.34 2.15 37.57
CA GLU A 155 -39.64 1.36 38.61
C GLU A 155 -38.53 0.51 38.00
N SER A 156 -37.31 0.90 38.34
CA SER A 156 -36.19 0.20 38.96
C SER A 156 -36.03 -1.30 38.70
N LEU A 157 -34.80 -1.62 38.36
CA LEU A 157 -33.88 -2.71 38.74
C LEU A 157 -32.98 -2.99 37.56
N GLY A 158 -31.68 -2.68 37.55
CA GLY A 158 -30.72 -3.43 38.33
C GLY A 158 -29.83 -4.24 37.41
N ASN A 159 -28.59 -3.88 37.34
CA ASN A 159 -27.42 -4.76 37.19
C ASN A 159 -27.05 -5.44 35.87
N ASP A 160 -25.88 -5.03 35.45
CA ASP A 160 -24.73 -5.90 35.18
C ASP A 160 -24.84 -6.87 33.98
N CYS A 161 -24.17 -6.47 32.90
CA CYS A 161 -23.55 -7.41 31.99
C CYS A 161 -22.24 -6.82 31.48
N ARG A 162 -21.16 -7.07 32.22
CA ARG A 162 -19.81 -7.07 31.70
C ARG A 162 -19.70 -8.25 30.74
N ALA A 163 -19.57 -7.99 29.46
CA ALA A 163 -19.17 -8.97 28.47
C ALA A 163 -17.68 -8.81 28.19
N ASP A 164 -16.89 -9.78 28.59
CA ASP A 164 -15.49 -9.94 28.23
C ASP A 164 -15.36 -10.20 26.71
N PRO A 165 -14.33 -9.64 26.03
CA PRO A 165 -14.09 -9.97 24.64
C PRO A 165 -13.47 -11.40 24.51
N PRO A 166 -13.75 -12.11 23.40
CA PRO A 166 -13.26 -13.46 23.19
C PRO A 166 -11.73 -13.47 22.97
N ARG A 167 -11.04 -14.32 23.72
CA ARG A 167 -9.63 -14.64 23.55
C ARG A 167 -9.43 -15.38 22.23
N LEU A 168 -8.67 -14.78 21.32
CA LEU A 168 -8.17 -15.47 20.13
C LEU A 168 -7.08 -16.46 20.51
N SER A 169 -7.39 -17.74 20.30
CA SER A 169 -6.50 -18.87 20.46
C SER A 169 -5.39 -18.82 19.39
N SER A 170 -4.13 -18.77 19.83
CA SER A 170 -2.94 -18.85 19.00
C SER A 170 -2.66 -20.31 18.63
N ASN A 171 -2.99 -20.72 17.41
CA ASN A 171 -2.49 -21.97 16.84
C ASN A 171 -1.22 -21.69 16.03
N LEU A 172 -0.08 -21.88 16.69
CA LEU A 172 1.25 -21.99 16.06
C LEU A 172 1.39 -23.39 15.47
N SER A 173 1.13 -23.54 14.17
CA SER A 173 1.51 -24.73 13.42
C SER A 173 2.99 -24.65 13.06
N ARG A 174 3.75 -25.61 13.60
CA ARG A 174 5.19 -25.80 13.36
C ARG A 174 5.38 -26.32 11.94
N TYR A 175 6.03 -25.53 11.08
CA TYR A 175 6.60 -26.06 9.85
C TYR A 175 7.98 -26.64 10.13
N HIS A 176 8.10 -27.97 10.01
CA HIS A 176 9.36 -28.69 9.98
C HIS A 176 10.17 -28.28 8.73
N ARG A 177 11.34 -27.72 8.95
CA ARG A 177 12.38 -27.54 7.92
C ARG A 177 13.10 -28.89 7.72
N SER A 178 13.01 -29.43 6.51
CA SER A 178 13.92 -30.47 6.05
C SER A 178 15.23 -29.84 5.56
N PRO A 179 16.40 -30.41 5.89
CA PRO A 179 17.68 -29.91 5.40
C PRO A 179 17.95 -30.45 4.00
N GLY A 180 17.85 -29.59 2.96
CA GLY A 180 18.24 -29.89 1.60
C GLY A 180 19.73 -29.68 1.38
N LEU A 181 20.38 -30.68 0.81
CA LEU A 181 21.78 -30.74 0.42
C LEU A 181 22.19 -29.57 -0.47
N VAL A 182 23.32 -28.92 -0.11
CA VAL A 182 24.02 -27.94 -0.93
C VAL A 182 25.04 -28.67 -1.78
N PRO A 183 25.03 -28.56 -3.12
CA PRO A 183 26.12 -29.06 -3.94
C PRO A 183 27.33 -28.11 -3.90
N ALA A 184 28.49 -28.65 -3.64
CA ALA A 184 29.77 -27.95 -3.63
C ALA A 184 30.15 -27.47 -5.04
N ILE A 185 30.31 -26.15 -5.21
CA ILE A 185 30.83 -25.56 -6.45
C ILE A 185 32.36 -25.47 -6.32
N SER A 186 33.00 -26.24 -7.20
CA SER A 186 34.47 -26.31 -7.41
C SER A 186 35.02 -24.95 -7.85
N LYS A 187 36.01 -24.43 -7.10
CA LYS A 187 36.82 -23.27 -7.47
C LYS A 187 37.81 -23.66 -8.56
N ARG A 188 37.55 -23.31 -9.81
CA ARG A 188 38.60 -23.27 -10.86
C ARG A 188 39.41 -21.97 -10.72
N ARG A 189 40.67 -22.12 -10.36
CA ARG A 189 41.67 -21.06 -10.50
C ARG A 189 42.05 -20.95 -12.00
N TYR A 190 41.92 -19.78 -12.56
CA TYR A 190 42.70 -19.42 -13.76
C TYR A 190 43.89 -18.64 -13.31
N ARG A 191 45.10 -19.18 -13.64
CA ARG A 191 46.38 -18.50 -13.71
C ARG A 191 46.55 -18.09 -15.17
N GLU A 192 47.18 -16.94 -15.30
CA GLU A 192 47.85 -16.22 -16.36
C GLU A 192 47.15 -14.98 -16.82
#